data_ded368fecafa5465aef4b5a293450d70
#
_entry.id   ded368fecafa5465aef4b5a293450d70
#
_cell.length_a   1.000
_cell.length_b   1.000
_cell.length_c   1.000
_cell.angle_alpha   90.00
_cell.angle_beta   90.00
_cell.angle_gamma   90.00
#
_symmetry.space_group_name_H-M   'P 1'
#
loop_
_entity.id
_entity.type
_entity.pdbx_description
1 polymer ?
#
loop_
_entity_poly.entity_id
_entity_poly.type
_entity_poly.pdbx_seq_one_letter_code
_entity_poly.pdbx_strand_id
1 'polypeptide(L)'
;MLPKEYPAWQSVSTSFRAFRRDGTWYRIHETLRARVRQRLGRHKHPTAGSLGSQSVKTTQGPGIRGYDAGKHVHGRKRHILVETLGLLMAVVVTAASVSDVAGAKLVLKRLGGACKTLRRIWVDGGYRGHLLEWVILHFHFLFQPVLRSDDQKGFVVLPRRWVVERTQSQCP
;
A
#
# COMPACT_ATOMS: atom_id res chain seq x y z
N MET A 1 25.01 12.91 -4.99
CA MET A 1 25.33 13.29 -6.38
C MET A 1 25.04 12.11 -7.27
N LEU A 2 24.47 12.31 -8.45
CA LEU A 2 24.32 11.23 -9.44
C LEU A 2 25.70 10.90 -10.05
N PRO A 3 25.96 9.62 -10.42
CA PRO A 3 27.16 9.25 -11.16
C PRO A 3 27.29 10.04 -12.47
N LYS A 4 28.51 10.17 -12.99
CA LYS A 4 28.80 11.02 -14.18
C LYS A 4 28.11 10.55 -15.47
N GLU A 5 27.71 9.28 -15.52
CA GLU A 5 27.01 8.67 -16.65
C GLU A 5 25.54 9.11 -16.75
N TYR A 6 25.01 9.73 -15.70
CA TYR A 6 23.63 10.21 -15.67
C TYR A 6 23.55 11.68 -16.08
N PRO A 7 22.42 12.10 -16.67
CA PRO A 7 22.16 13.53 -16.96
C PRO A 7 22.21 14.37 -15.68
N ALA A 8 22.33 15.68 -15.85
CA ALA A 8 22.25 16.61 -14.73
C ALA A 8 21.03 16.35 -13.87
N TRP A 9 21.16 16.36 -12.54
CA TRP A 9 20.08 16.02 -11.61
C TRP A 9 18.81 16.87 -11.80
N GLN A 10 18.97 18.12 -12.27
CA GLN A 10 17.86 19.02 -12.59
C GLN A 10 16.98 18.44 -13.70
N SER A 11 17.59 17.91 -14.78
CA SER A 11 16.88 17.30 -15.90
C SER A 11 16.12 16.05 -15.45
N VAL A 12 16.77 15.20 -14.66
CA VAL A 12 16.14 14.01 -14.06
C VAL A 12 14.96 14.41 -13.17
N SER A 13 15.17 15.38 -12.29
CA SER A 13 14.12 15.88 -11.38
C SER A 13 12.94 16.50 -12.14
N THR A 14 13.21 17.25 -13.21
CA THR A 14 12.17 17.86 -14.05
C THR A 14 11.34 16.78 -14.75
N SER A 15 11.98 15.81 -15.37
CA SER A 15 11.29 14.67 -16.02
C SER A 15 10.48 13.85 -15.02
N PHE A 16 11.05 13.56 -13.84
CA PHE A 16 10.32 12.86 -12.77
C PHE A 16 9.06 13.60 -12.33
N ARG A 17 9.16 14.92 -12.14
CA ARG A 17 8.02 15.78 -11.76
C ARG A 17 6.97 15.85 -12.87
N ALA A 18 7.38 15.93 -14.14
CA ALA A 18 6.46 15.89 -15.28
C ALA A 18 5.68 14.57 -15.31
N PHE A 19 6.37 13.43 -15.24
CA PHE A 19 5.76 12.10 -15.23
C PHE A 19 4.83 11.87 -14.03
N ARG A 20 5.10 12.55 -12.90
CA ARG A 20 4.21 12.51 -11.74
C ARG A 20 2.93 13.32 -11.96
N ARG A 21 3.03 14.47 -12.63
CA ARG A 21 1.88 15.37 -12.90
C ARG A 21 0.94 14.81 -13.96
N ASP A 22 1.49 14.28 -15.06
CA ASP A 22 0.73 13.77 -16.20
C ASP A 22 0.24 12.32 -16.04
N GLY A 23 0.56 11.68 -14.90
CA GLY A 23 0.18 10.31 -14.57
C GLY A 23 0.97 9.22 -15.31
N THR A 24 2.09 9.57 -15.95
CA THR A 24 2.93 8.62 -16.69
C THR A 24 3.43 7.50 -15.77
N TRP A 25 3.88 7.82 -14.54
CA TRP A 25 4.29 6.82 -13.56
C TRP A 25 3.17 5.83 -13.24
N TYR A 26 1.94 6.31 -13.12
CA TYR A 26 0.79 5.45 -12.88
C TYR A 26 0.55 4.51 -14.06
N ARG A 27 0.57 5.00 -15.31
CA ARG A 27 0.37 4.17 -16.52
C ARG A 27 1.46 3.13 -16.68
N ILE A 28 2.73 3.47 -16.44
CA ILE A 28 3.86 2.53 -16.46
C ILE A 28 3.63 1.43 -15.43
N HIS A 29 3.34 1.80 -14.20
CA HIS A 29 3.12 0.86 -13.11
C HIS A 29 1.96 -0.11 -13.40
N GLU A 30 0.80 0.40 -13.86
CA GLU A 30 -0.35 -0.42 -14.23
C GLU A 30 -0.01 -1.40 -15.37
N THR A 31 0.69 -0.93 -16.39
CA THR A 31 1.10 -1.76 -17.53
C THR A 31 2.05 -2.87 -17.10
N LEU A 32 3.06 -2.54 -16.30
CA LEU A 32 4.03 -3.52 -15.82
C LEU A 32 3.36 -4.56 -14.91
N ARG A 33 2.51 -4.12 -13.99
CA ARG A 33 1.74 -5.03 -13.13
C ARG A 33 0.88 -5.98 -13.95
N ALA A 34 0.16 -5.50 -14.95
CA ALA A 34 -0.66 -6.32 -15.82
C ALA A 34 0.17 -7.37 -16.58
N ARG A 35 1.32 -6.96 -17.15
CA ARG A 35 2.24 -7.86 -17.85
C ARG A 35 2.81 -8.95 -16.94
N VAL A 36 3.28 -8.60 -15.75
CA VAL A 36 3.80 -9.58 -14.78
C VAL A 36 2.73 -10.59 -14.41
N ARG A 37 1.50 -10.15 -14.12
CA ARG A 37 0.39 -11.04 -13.81
C ARG A 37 0.09 -12.00 -14.95
N GLN A 38 0.00 -11.51 -16.18
CA GLN A 38 -0.25 -12.33 -17.36
C GLN A 38 0.85 -13.37 -17.60
N ARG A 39 2.13 -13.00 -17.44
CA ARG A 39 3.27 -13.94 -17.52
C ARG A 39 3.18 -15.07 -16.50
N LEU A 40 2.56 -14.82 -15.34
CA LEU A 40 2.32 -15.81 -14.29
C LEU A 40 0.96 -16.52 -14.42
N GLY A 41 0.33 -16.48 -15.59
CA GLY A 41 -0.96 -17.13 -15.84
C GLY A 41 -2.14 -16.52 -15.10
N ARG A 42 -2.05 -15.25 -14.67
CA ARG A 42 -3.13 -14.54 -13.95
C ARG A 42 -3.82 -13.53 -14.86
N HIS A 43 -5.08 -13.24 -14.55
CA HIS A 43 -5.76 -12.12 -15.21
C HIS A 43 -5.02 -10.81 -14.96
N LYS A 44 -4.98 -9.92 -15.96
CA LYS A 44 -4.32 -8.60 -15.87
C LYS A 44 -4.81 -7.76 -14.68
N HIS A 45 -6.10 -7.86 -14.36
CA HIS A 45 -6.70 -7.14 -13.24
C HIS A 45 -6.86 -8.06 -12.01
N PRO A 46 -6.38 -7.67 -10.83
CA PRO A 46 -6.52 -8.46 -9.62
C PRO A 46 -7.96 -8.46 -9.11
N THR A 47 -8.38 -9.57 -8.51
CA THR A 47 -9.69 -9.72 -7.86
C THR A 47 -9.59 -9.68 -6.36
N ALA A 48 -8.39 -9.78 -5.81
CA ALA A 48 -8.15 -9.72 -4.37
C ALA A 48 -6.82 -9.02 -4.06
N GLY A 49 -6.73 -8.46 -2.85
CA GLY A 49 -5.53 -7.80 -2.35
C GLY A 49 -5.39 -7.90 -0.85
N SER A 50 -4.27 -7.41 -0.34
CA SER A 50 -3.99 -7.30 1.09
C SER A 50 -3.57 -5.87 1.42
N LEU A 51 -4.16 -5.29 2.46
CA LEU A 51 -3.89 -3.95 2.92
C LEU A 51 -3.18 -3.99 4.27
N GLY A 52 -2.13 -3.21 4.40
CA GLY A 52 -1.39 -3.08 5.64
C GLY A 52 -0.77 -1.71 5.82
N SER A 53 -0.30 -1.44 7.03
CA SER A 53 0.38 -0.19 7.39
C SER A 53 1.74 -0.47 8.03
N GLN A 54 2.70 0.41 7.77
CA GLN A 54 4.01 0.39 8.39
C GLN A 54 4.42 1.79 8.82
N SER A 55 4.78 1.94 10.09
CA SER A 55 5.36 3.18 10.62
C SER A 55 6.88 3.11 10.49
N VAL A 56 7.47 4.16 9.93
CA VAL A 56 8.90 4.26 9.63
C VAL A 56 9.46 5.49 10.31
N LYS A 57 10.55 5.32 11.05
CA LYS A 57 11.30 6.46 11.62
C LYS A 57 11.81 7.33 10.48
N THR A 58 11.70 8.63 10.65
CA THR A 58 12.25 9.59 9.70
C THR A 58 13.29 10.46 10.39
N THR A 59 14.36 10.75 9.66
CA THR A 59 15.36 11.75 10.08
C THR A 59 14.73 13.13 10.15
N GLN A 60 15.44 14.12 10.72
CA GLN A 60 14.93 15.49 10.97
C GLN A 60 14.66 16.33 9.71
N GLY A 61 14.59 15.72 8.51
CA GLY A 61 14.28 16.41 7.26
C GLY A 61 12.85 16.98 7.20
N PRO A 62 12.56 17.91 6.28
CA PRO A 62 11.26 18.54 6.14
C PRO A 62 10.16 17.55 5.72
N GLY A 63 8.91 17.86 6.09
CA GLY A 63 7.71 17.13 5.64
C GLY A 63 6.83 16.61 6.79
N ILE A 64 5.75 15.92 6.41
CA ILE A 64 4.72 15.43 7.34
C ILE A 64 5.32 14.38 8.26
N ARG A 65 5.16 14.58 9.58
CA ARG A 65 5.59 13.65 10.63
C ARG A 65 4.55 13.59 11.75
N GLY A 66 4.56 12.50 12.51
CA GLY A 66 3.74 12.33 13.69
C GLY A 66 4.25 11.17 14.54
N TYR A 67 3.62 10.94 15.68
CA TYR A 67 3.96 9.87 16.61
C TYR A 67 2.92 8.76 16.56
N ASP A 68 3.36 7.54 16.29
CA ASP A 68 2.55 6.33 16.40
C ASP A 68 2.70 5.77 17.81
N ALA A 69 1.71 6.01 18.66
CA ALA A 69 1.75 5.57 20.04
C ALA A 69 1.75 4.04 20.20
N GLY A 70 1.08 3.32 19.30
CA GLY A 70 1.02 1.85 19.35
C GLY A 70 2.32 1.16 18.97
N LYS A 71 3.13 1.80 18.12
CA LYS A 71 4.42 1.25 17.64
C LYS A 71 5.63 1.99 18.23
N HIS A 72 5.41 3.03 19.03
CA HIS A 72 6.45 3.91 19.60
C HIS A 72 7.41 4.48 18.53
N VAL A 73 6.87 4.87 17.37
CA VAL A 73 7.63 5.38 16.23
C VAL A 73 7.26 6.83 15.94
N HIS A 74 8.26 7.71 15.94
CA HIS A 74 8.12 9.08 15.45
C HIS A 74 8.54 9.15 13.99
N GLY A 75 7.61 9.48 13.09
CA GLY A 75 7.92 9.50 11.66
C GLY A 75 6.70 9.54 10.75
N ARG A 76 6.74 8.73 9.70
CA ARG A 76 5.69 8.60 8.69
C ARG A 76 5.10 7.20 8.72
N LYS A 77 3.84 7.10 8.30
CA LYS A 77 3.16 5.81 8.12
C LYS A 77 2.87 5.59 6.64
N ARG A 78 3.29 4.44 6.13
CA ARG A 78 2.98 3.96 4.77
C ARG A 78 1.77 3.03 4.86
N HIS A 79 0.71 3.36 4.15
CA HIS A 79 -0.46 2.51 3.99
C HIS A 79 -0.42 1.94 2.59
N ILE A 80 -0.35 0.63 2.45
CA ILE A 80 -0.08 -0.06 1.19
C ILE A 80 -1.16 -1.08 0.91
N LEU A 81 -1.70 -1.06 -0.31
CA LEU A 81 -2.52 -2.12 -0.86
C LEU A 81 -1.73 -2.86 -1.93
N VAL A 82 -1.57 -4.15 -1.76
CA VAL A 82 -0.93 -5.05 -2.73
C VAL A 82 -1.92 -6.11 -3.22
N GLU A 83 -1.74 -6.62 -4.41
CA GLU A 83 -2.51 -7.75 -4.91
C GLU A 83 -1.87 -9.09 -4.50
N THR A 84 -2.45 -10.20 -4.87
CA THR A 84 -2.09 -11.55 -4.38
C THR A 84 -0.67 -12.02 -4.69
N LEU A 85 0.02 -11.42 -5.65
CA LEU A 85 1.44 -11.68 -5.96
C LEU A 85 2.38 -10.73 -5.21
N GLY A 86 1.84 -9.75 -4.48
CA GLY A 86 2.60 -8.71 -3.77
C GLY A 86 2.88 -7.46 -4.61
N LEU A 87 2.30 -7.38 -5.82
CA LEU A 87 2.49 -6.20 -6.65
C LEU A 87 1.64 -5.05 -6.12
N LEU A 88 2.26 -3.88 -6.01
CA LEU A 88 1.63 -2.68 -5.48
C LEU A 88 0.40 -2.27 -6.30
N MET A 89 -0.68 -1.93 -5.63
CA MET A 89 -1.90 -1.36 -6.24
C MET A 89 -2.05 0.12 -5.89
N ALA A 90 -1.90 0.46 -4.61
CA ALA A 90 -1.96 1.83 -4.14
C ALA A 90 -1.09 2.01 -2.89
N VAL A 91 -0.54 3.20 -2.73
CA VAL A 91 0.21 3.61 -1.55
C VAL A 91 -0.17 5.03 -1.16
N VAL A 92 -0.31 5.25 0.15
CA VAL A 92 -0.49 6.57 0.75
C VAL A 92 0.48 6.71 1.91
N VAL A 93 1.18 7.84 1.97
CA VAL A 93 2.09 8.18 3.06
C VAL A 93 1.47 9.29 3.89
N THR A 94 1.41 9.10 5.20
CA THR A 94 0.82 10.04 6.17
C THR A 94 1.80 10.31 7.31
N ALA A 95 1.45 11.23 8.21
CA ALA A 95 2.07 11.29 9.51
C ALA A 95 1.84 9.97 10.26
N ALA A 96 2.80 9.50 11.06
CA ALA A 96 2.66 8.25 11.79
C ALA A 96 1.51 8.26 12.82
N SER A 97 1.07 9.44 13.25
CA SER A 97 -0.10 9.65 14.14
C SER A 97 -1.44 9.31 13.49
N VAL A 98 -1.52 9.22 12.15
CA VAL A 98 -2.76 8.85 11.46
C VAL A 98 -3.09 7.39 11.74
N SER A 99 -4.34 7.12 12.14
CA SER A 99 -4.79 5.76 12.43
C SER A 99 -4.80 4.88 11.18
N ASP A 100 -4.66 3.57 11.36
CA ASP A 100 -4.67 2.62 10.26
C ASP A 100 -6.01 2.63 9.51
N VAL A 101 -7.11 2.83 10.24
CA VAL A 101 -8.46 2.99 9.68
C VAL A 101 -8.57 4.22 8.76
N ALA A 102 -8.06 5.37 9.22
CA ALA A 102 -8.07 6.60 8.41
C ALA A 102 -7.17 6.45 7.17
N GLY A 103 -5.99 5.85 7.33
CA GLY A 103 -5.09 5.55 6.23
C GLY A 103 -5.69 4.59 5.21
N ALA A 104 -6.41 3.55 5.66
CA ALA A 104 -7.14 2.64 4.79
C ALA A 104 -8.15 3.39 3.90
N LYS A 105 -8.95 4.28 4.48
CA LYS A 105 -9.90 5.12 3.72
C LYS A 105 -9.19 5.94 2.64
N LEU A 106 -8.02 6.50 2.94
CA LEU A 106 -7.22 7.25 1.96
C LEU A 106 -6.71 6.36 0.82
N VAL A 107 -6.21 5.15 1.13
CA VAL A 107 -5.78 4.18 0.12
C VAL A 107 -6.93 3.76 -0.78
N LEU A 108 -8.09 3.47 -0.21
CA LEU A 108 -9.27 3.06 -0.97
C LEU A 108 -9.81 4.20 -1.86
N LYS A 109 -9.84 5.44 -1.35
CA LYS A 109 -10.18 6.61 -2.16
C LYS A 109 -9.20 6.80 -3.32
N ARG A 110 -7.89 6.60 -3.09
CA ARG A 110 -6.86 6.69 -4.13
C ARG A 110 -6.98 5.58 -5.18
N LEU A 111 -7.41 4.39 -4.77
CA LEU A 111 -7.69 3.28 -5.68
C LEU A 111 -8.82 3.66 -6.65
N GLY A 112 -9.82 4.39 -6.18
CA GLY A 112 -10.96 4.86 -6.97
C GLY A 112 -11.65 3.74 -7.73
N GLY A 113 -12.20 4.07 -8.91
CA GLY A 113 -12.78 3.10 -9.83
C GLY A 113 -11.77 2.27 -10.64
N ALA A 114 -10.46 2.42 -10.39
CA ALA A 114 -9.41 1.78 -11.18
C ALA A 114 -9.40 0.24 -11.09
N CYS A 115 -10.02 -0.34 -10.06
CA CYS A 115 -10.07 -1.78 -9.85
C CYS A 115 -11.51 -2.30 -9.72
N LYS A 116 -12.32 -2.15 -10.77
CA LYS A 116 -13.70 -2.69 -10.84
C LYS A 116 -13.76 -4.21 -10.64
N THR A 117 -12.66 -4.91 -10.84
CA THR A 117 -12.55 -6.37 -10.66
C THR A 117 -12.27 -6.80 -9.23
N LEU A 118 -11.90 -5.88 -8.35
CA LEU A 118 -11.59 -6.20 -6.97
C LEU A 118 -12.85 -6.68 -6.24
N ARG A 119 -12.76 -7.85 -5.58
CA ARG A 119 -13.86 -8.50 -4.85
C ARG A 119 -13.58 -8.62 -3.37
N ARG A 120 -12.30 -8.67 -2.98
CA ARG A 120 -11.90 -8.92 -1.59
C ARG A 120 -10.59 -8.24 -1.25
N ILE A 121 -10.51 -7.64 -0.06
CA ILE A 121 -9.28 -7.13 0.54
C ILE A 121 -9.11 -7.76 1.91
N TRP A 122 -7.97 -8.41 2.14
CA TRP A 122 -7.58 -8.91 3.46
C TRP A 122 -6.88 -7.82 4.25
N VAL A 123 -7.24 -7.73 5.53
CA VAL A 123 -6.71 -6.75 6.49
C VAL A 123 -6.39 -7.42 7.82
N ASP A 124 -5.65 -6.74 8.68
CA ASP A 124 -5.45 -7.24 10.04
C ASP A 124 -6.63 -6.95 10.98
N GLY A 125 -6.57 -7.53 12.20
CA GLY A 125 -7.63 -7.38 13.18
C GLY A 125 -7.87 -5.95 13.67
N GLY A 126 -6.96 -5.03 13.43
CA GLY A 126 -7.11 -3.60 13.78
C GLY A 126 -8.11 -2.85 12.88
N TYR A 127 -8.44 -3.42 11.71
CA TYR A 127 -9.40 -2.83 10.76
C TYR A 127 -10.82 -3.36 11.00
N ARG A 128 -11.39 -3.15 12.18
CA ARG A 128 -12.72 -3.62 12.58
C ARG A 128 -13.74 -2.47 12.70
N GLY A 129 -15.00 -2.83 12.95
CA GLY A 129 -16.08 -1.89 13.24
C GLY A 129 -16.52 -1.08 12.03
N HIS A 130 -16.86 0.18 12.22
CA HIS A 130 -17.42 1.07 11.21
C HIS A 130 -16.68 1.17 9.87
N LEU A 131 -15.40 0.76 9.81
CA LEU A 131 -14.68 0.73 8.54
C LEU A 131 -15.25 -0.33 7.59
N LEU A 132 -15.65 -1.49 8.10
CA LEU A 132 -16.22 -2.57 7.28
C LEU A 132 -17.53 -2.13 6.64
N GLU A 133 -18.40 -1.52 7.43
CA GLU A 133 -19.68 -0.96 6.96
C GLU A 133 -19.44 0.14 5.92
N TRP A 134 -18.50 1.04 6.22
CA TRP A 134 -18.16 2.12 5.28
C TRP A 134 -17.65 1.58 3.95
N VAL A 135 -16.84 0.52 3.96
CA VAL A 135 -16.33 -0.09 2.72
C VAL A 135 -17.45 -0.74 1.92
N ILE A 136 -18.36 -1.45 2.58
CA ILE A 136 -19.51 -2.08 1.91
C ILE A 136 -20.39 -1.01 1.24
N LEU A 137 -20.63 0.11 1.92
CA LEU A 137 -21.47 1.19 1.41
C LEU A 137 -20.84 1.96 0.23
N HIS A 138 -19.51 2.10 0.21
CA HIS A 138 -18.82 2.92 -0.80
C HIS A 138 -18.15 2.12 -1.90
N PHE A 139 -17.88 0.82 -1.67
CA PHE A 139 -17.15 -0.04 -2.58
C PHE A 139 -17.81 -1.42 -2.62
N HIS A 140 -17.96 -2.00 -3.80
CA HIS A 140 -18.60 -3.30 -3.99
C HIS A 140 -17.64 -4.48 -3.78
N PHE A 141 -16.83 -4.48 -2.69
CA PHE A 141 -15.96 -5.59 -2.33
C PHE A 141 -15.96 -5.87 -0.83
N LEU A 142 -15.58 -7.09 -0.47
CA LEU A 142 -15.49 -7.52 0.92
C LEU A 142 -14.16 -7.08 1.55
N PHE A 143 -14.25 -6.48 2.73
CA PHE A 143 -13.12 -6.15 3.57
C PHE A 143 -13.04 -7.20 4.67
N GLN A 144 -12.07 -8.13 4.57
CA GLN A 144 -12.03 -9.33 5.40
C GLN A 144 -10.86 -9.28 6.38
N PRO A 145 -11.12 -9.12 7.69
CA PRO A 145 -10.08 -9.27 8.70
C PRO A 145 -9.55 -10.71 8.74
N VAL A 146 -8.23 -10.85 8.70
CA VAL A 146 -7.54 -12.12 8.93
C VAL A 146 -7.03 -12.10 10.35
N LEU A 147 -7.65 -12.88 11.20
CA LEU A 147 -7.31 -12.99 12.62
C LEU A 147 -6.25 -14.07 12.82
N ARG A 148 -5.44 -13.87 13.85
CA ARG A 148 -4.59 -14.91 14.40
C ARG A 148 -5.48 -15.81 15.26
N SER A 149 -5.33 -17.15 15.17
CA SER A 149 -5.99 -18.03 16.11
C SER A 149 -5.32 -17.92 17.48
N ASP A 150 -6.11 -17.87 18.54
CA ASP A 150 -5.62 -17.65 19.91
C ASP A 150 -4.71 -18.79 20.42
N ASP A 151 -4.80 -19.97 19.81
CA ASP A 151 -4.01 -21.16 20.16
C ASP A 151 -2.57 -21.14 19.65
N GLN A 152 -2.20 -20.16 18.81
CA GLN A 152 -0.86 -20.13 18.19
C GLN A 152 0.08 -19.19 18.95
N LYS A 153 1.00 -19.77 19.73
CA LYS A 153 2.12 -19.05 20.37
C LYS A 153 3.29 -18.93 19.38
N GLY A 154 4.00 -17.77 19.38
CA GLY A 154 5.16 -17.53 18.53
C GLY A 154 4.85 -16.80 17.21
N PHE A 155 5.82 -16.73 16.30
CA PHE A 155 5.65 -16.10 14.98
C PHE A 155 4.93 -17.07 14.03
N VAL A 156 3.79 -16.67 13.51
CA VAL A 156 3.03 -17.44 12.52
C VAL A 156 2.77 -16.61 11.29
N VAL A 157 3.17 -17.14 10.14
CA VAL A 157 2.89 -16.53 8.83
C VAL A 157 1.40 -16.68 8.54
N LEU A 158 0.65 -15.57 8.65
CA LEU A 158 -0.76 -15.57 8.33
C LEU A 158 -0.96 -15.67 6.81
N PRO A 159 -1.67 -16.71 6.33
CA PRO A 159 -1.95 -16.85 4.90
C PRO A 159 -2.55 -15.58 4.32
N ARG A 160 -2.12 -15.18 3.13
CA ARG A 160 -2.62 -14.02 2.38
C ARG A 160 -2.20 -12.65 2.94
N ARG A 161 -1.85 -12.52 4.23
CA ARG A 161 -1.35 -11.27 4.81
C ARG A 161 0.15 -11.10 4.67
N TRP A 162 0.93 -12.17 4.78
CA TRP A 162 2.39 -12.11 4.65
C TRP A 162 2.87 -11.40 3.37
N VAL A 163 2.01 -11.38 2.34
CA VAL A 163 2.30 -10.75 1.05
C VAL A 163 2.51 -9.24 1.19
N VAL A 164 1.69 -8.56 1.98
CA VAL A 164 1.85 -7.11 2.22
C VAL A 164 3.05 -6.84 3.12
N GLU A 165 3.30 -7.69 4.11
CA GLU A 165 4.44 -7.59 5.02
C GLU A 165 5.76 -7.75 4.26
N ARG A 166 5.85 -8.75 3.36
CA ARG A 166 6.99 -8.94 2.45
C ARG A 166 7.23 -7.70 1.58
N THR A 167 6.19 -7.14 0.98
CA THR A 167 6.32 -5.95 0.15
C THR A 167 6.79 -4.74 0.96
N GLN A 168 6.31 -4.59 2.19
CA GLN A 168 6.75 -3.53 3.10
C GLN A 168 8.22 -3.65 3.48
N SER A 169 8.72 -4.87 3.72
CA SER A 169 10.12 -5.11 4.07
C SER A 169 11.09 -4.86 2.91
N GLN A 170 10.61 -4.95 1.67
CA GLN A 170 11.40 -4.65 0.46
C GLN A 170 11.45 -3.15 0.12
N CYS A 171 10.66 -2.32 0.78
CA CYS A 171 10.69 -0.87 0.59
C CYS A 171 11.60 -0.23 1.66
N PRO A 172 12.79 0.29 1.32
CA PRO A 172 13.70 0.94 2.25
C PRO A 172 13.12 2.21 2.88
#